data_22c8f72cd6dac0b54ddf8f700f48e200
#
_entry.id   22c8f72cd6dac0b54ddf8f700f48e200
#
_cell.length_a   1.000
_cell.length_b   1.000
_cell.length_c   1.000
_cell.angle_alpha   90.00
_cell.angle_beta   90.00
_cell.angle_gamma   90.00
#
_symmetry.space_group_name_H-M   'P 1'
#
loop_
_entity.id
_entity.type
_entity.pdbx_description
1 polymer ?
#
loop_
_entity_poly.entity_id
_entity_poly.type
_entity_poly.pdbx_seq_one_letter_code
_entity_poly.pdbx_strand_id
1 'polypeptide(L)'
;MKIHTKKCLAVGLLLTLAGCSSPGIYKTPIEDRSTVAVPDENPSVVTAADPSIGVTVTPVSPIQVVRSQRDESIEVAPSVPVAPSSVEVQQNPAIIALLDSAKQQTNGGNLRAAQTSLQRAQRIAPRDPEVYYSLADTHRRLGEFLQAEQVALKGVAIAQGQNTQLRRLWTLIASIRNDSGDVEGADKAAGIAERY
;
A
#
# COMPACT_ATOMS: atom_id res chain seq x y z
N MET A 1 -27.88 -59.01 -2.82
CA MET A 1 -28.37 -57.72 -2.30
C MET A 1 -27.42 -56.56 -2.52
N LYS A 2 -26.66 -56.46 -3.66
CA LYS A 2 -25.62 -55.44 -3.96
C LYS A 2 -25.89 -54.59 -5.20
N ILE A 3 -27.06 -54.76 -5.88
CA ILE A 3 -27.33 -54.09 -7.17
C ILE A 3 -28.20 -52.85 -7.00
N HIS A 4 -28.99 -52.78 -5.91
CA HIS A 4 -29.91 -51.65 -5.70
C HIS A 4 -29.24 -50.37 -5.14
N THR A 5 -28.12 -50.51 -4.44
CA THR A 5 -27.37 -49.36 -3.87
C THR A 5 -26.66 -48.50 -4.92
N LYS A 6 -26.24 -49.10 -6.07
CA LYS A 6 -25.59 -48.34 -7.16
C LYS A 6 -26.56 -47.50 -7.99
N LYS A 7 -27.85 -47.92 -8.06
CA LYS A 7 -28.86 -47.18 -8.81
C LYS A 7 -29.39 -45.93 -8.03
N CYS A 8 -29.45 -46.01 -6.71
CA CYS A 8 -29.84 -44.83 -5.89
C CYS A 8 -28.77 -43.73 -5.89
N LEU A 9 -27.47 -44.07 -6.04
CA LEU A 9 -26.38 -43.13 -6.07
C LEU A 9 -26.30 -42.33 -7.39
N ALA A 10 -26.74 -42.96 -8.50
CA ALA A 10 -26.80 -42.32 -9.81
C ALA A 10 -27.98 -41.34 -9.98
N VAL A 11 -29.10 -41.53 -9.27
CA VAL A 11 -30.28 -40.65 -9.33
C VAL A 11 -30.08 -39.42 -8.43
N GLY A 12 -29.30 -39.55 -7.35
CA GLY A 12 -28.99 -38.42 -6.44
C GLY A 12 -28.03 -37.35 -7.05
N LEU A 13 -27.23 -37.74 -8.05
CA LEU A 13 -26.24 -36.83 -8.66
C LEU A 13 -26.81 -35.97 -9.78
N LEU A 14 -28.02 -36.25 -10.27
CA LEU A 14 -28.61 -35.55 -11.41
C LEU A 14 -29.56 -34.38 -11.01
N LEU A 15 -29.76 -34.13 -9.72
CA LEU A 15 -30.69 -33.11 -9.20
C LEU A 15 -30.02 -31.82 -8.69
N THR A 16 -28.68 -31.68 -8.83
CA THR A 16 -27.97 -30.49 -8.29
C THR A 16 -27.55 -29.44 -9.32
N LEU A 17 -28.02 -29.52 -10.58
CA LEU A 17 -27.67 -28.56 -11.64
C LEU A 17 -28.74 -27.50 -11.93
N ALA A 18 -29.62 -27.22 -11.00
CA ALA A 18 -30.49 -26.04 -11.09
C ALA A 18 -29.74 -24.82 -10.52
N GLY A 19 -28.68 -24.41 -11.19
CA GLY A 19 -27.97 -23.18 -10.90
C GLY A 19 -28.77 -21.99 -11.36
N CYS A 20 -29.14 -21.12 -10.42
CA CYS A 20 -29.80 -19.83 -10.66
C CYS A 20 -28.89 -18.93 -11.54
N SER A 21 -29.20 -18.88 -12.84
CA SER A 21 -28.73 -17.77 -13.68
C SER A 21 -29.57 -16.55 -13.39
N SER A 22 -29.10 -15.64 -12.57
CA SER A 22 -29.69 -14.33 -12.36
C SER A 22 -29.00 -13.34 -13.30
N PRO A 23 -29.61 -12.91 -14.42
CA PRO A 23 -29.10 -11.81 -15.22
C PRO A 23 -29.54 -10.48 -14.59
N GLY A 24 -28.98 -10.16 -13.45
CA GLY A 24 -29.10 -8.83 -12.87
C GLY A 24 -28.12 -7.89 -13.56
N ILE A 25 -28.52 -7.31 -14.69
CA ILE A 25 -27.82 -6.15 -15.26
C ILE A 25 -28.15 -4.97 -14.33
N TYR A 26 -27.32 -4.77 -13.32
CA TYR A 26 -27.32 -3.52 -12.56
C TYR A 26 -26.75 -2.43 -13.49
N LYS A 27 -27.61 -1.79 -14.26
CA LYS A 27 -27.35 -0.48 -14.81
C LYS A 27 -27.35 0.49 -13.62
N THR A 28 -26.18 0.84 -13.12
CA THR A 28 -26.03 2.03 -12.29
C THR A 28 -26.48 3.22 -13.11
N PRO A 29 -27.47 4.03 -12.69
CA PRO A 29 -27.77 5.27 -13.38
C PRO A 29 -26.52 6.16 -13.24
N ILE A 30 -25.87 6.40 -14.38
CA ILE A 30 -24.85 7.45 -14.47
C ILE A 30 -25.68 8.74 -14.54
N GLU A 31 -25.78 9.46 -13.44
CA GLU A 31 -26.23 10.84 -13.46
C GLU A 31 -25.15 11.66 -14.18
N ASP A 32 -25.40 11.89 -15.46
CA ASP A 32 -24.60 12.81 -16.25
C ASP A 32 -24.91 14.25 -15.79
N ARG A 33 -24.05 14.79 -14.91
CA ARG A 33 -24.14 16.18 -14.46
C ARG A 33 -23.63 17.17 -15.50
N SER A 34 -23.50 16.75 -16.76
CA SER A 34 -23.05 17.60 -17.87
C SER A 34 -24.18 18.28 -18.60
N THR A 35 -25.42 18.28 -18.11
CA THR A 35 -26.43 19.17 -18.65
C THR A 35 -26.08 20.60 -18.26
N VAL A 36 -25.29 21.25 -19.09
CA VAL A 36 -25.23 22.69 -19.18
C VAL A 36 -26.65 23.16 -19.44
N ALA A 37 -27.28 23.76 -18.44
CA ALA A 37 -28.55 24.43 -18.60
C ALA A 37 -28.35 25.54 -19.62
N VAL A 38 -28.94 25.40 -20.79
CA VAL A 38 -29.08 26.49 -21.76
C VAL A 38 -29.95 27.55 -21.06
N PRO A 39 -29.48 28.77 -20.86
CA PRO A 39 -30.32 29.81 -20.30
C PRO A 39 -31.43 30.14 -21.29
N ASP A 40 -32.66 29.98 -20.86
CA ASP A 40 -33.84 30.48 -21.53
C ASP A 40 -33.68 32.03 -21.72
N GLU A 41 -33.80 32.51 -22.94
CA GLU A 41 -33.76 33.92 -23.23
C GLU A 41 -34.99 34.62 -22.66
N ASN A 42 -34.88 35.09 -21.41
CA ASN A 42 -35.79 36.08 -20.90
C ASN A 42 -34.98 37.32 -20.53
N PRO A 43 -35.20 38.49 -21.16
CA PRO A 43 -34.43 39.70 -20.89
C PRO A 43 -34.85 40.29 -19.53
N SER A 44 -34.34 39.72 -18.44
CA SER A 44 -34.47 40.33 -17.14
C SER A 44 -33.34 41.35 -16.96
N VAL A 45 -33.75 42.59 -16.82
CA VAL A 45 -32.98 43.79 -16.52
C VAL A 45 -31.79 43.46 -15.60
N VAL A 46 -30.58 43.59 -16.15
CA VAL A 46 -29.34 43.53 -15.36
C VAL A 46 -29.24 44.85 -14.61
N THR A 47 -29.62 44.88 -13.36
CA THR A 47 -29.26 45.97 -12.44
C THR A 47 -27.75 45.89 -12.22
N ALA A 48 -27.06 46.96 -12.62
CA ALA A 48 -25.62 47.05 -12.44
C ALA A 48 -25.27 46.85 -10.96
N ALA A 49 -24.48 45.84 -10.66
CA ALA A 49 -23.92 45.60 -9.34
C ALA A 49 -22.93 46.74 -9.04
N ASP A 50 -23.07 47.31 -7.86
CA ASP A 50 -22.25 48.36 -7.26
C ASP A 50 -20.74 47.92 -7.26
N PRO A 51 -19.81 48.68 -7.83
CA PRO A 51 -18.38 48.30 -7.91
C PRO A 51 -17.59 48.57 -6.63
N SER A 52 -18.24 48.56 -5.45
CA SER A 52 -17.60 48.96 -4.19
C SER A 52 -17.05 47.81 -3.33
N ILE A 53 -16.94 46.57 -3.86
CA ILE A 53 -16.15 45.51 -3.18
C ILE A 53 -14.82 45.37 -3.95
N GLY A 54 -14.02 46.41 -3.88
CA GLY A 54 -12.65 46.40 -4.36
C GLY A 54 -11.79 45.56 -3.43
N VAL A 55 -11.29 44.43 -3.92
CA VAL A 55 -10.16 43.73 -3.29
C VAL A 55 -8.97 44.67 -3.40
N THR A 56 -8.59 45.32 -2.27
CA THR A 56 -7.41 46.18 -2.18
C THR A 56 -6.19 45.23 -2.28
N VAL A 57 -5.58 45.17 -3.44
CA VAL A 57 -4.29 44.51 -3.60
C VAL A 57 -3.23 45.45 -3.06
N THR A 58 -2.75 45.17 -1.84
CA THR A 58 -1.58 45.86 -1.29
C THR A 58 -0.36 45.41 -2.06
N PRO A 59 0.41 46.28 -2.72
CA PRO A 59 1.65 45.89 -3.36
C PRO A 59 2.63 45.41 -2.30
N VAL A 60 3.00 44.14 -2.32
CA VAL A 60 4.07 43.60 -1.49
C VAL A 60 5.37 44.21 -1.99
N SER A 61 6.05 44.94 -1.12
CA SER A 61 7.38 45.49 -1.39
C SER A 61 8.33 44.37 -1.85
N PRO A 62 9.14 44.62 -2.89
CA PRO A 62 10.05 43.60 -3.39
C PRO A 62 11.02 43.20 -2.26
N ILE A 63 11.05 41.90 -1.97
CA ILE A 63 12.01 41.30 -1.05
C ILE A 63 13.40 41.54 -1.64
N GLN A 64 14.17 42.41 -0.98
CA GLN A 64 15.57 42.58 -1.32
C GLN A 64 16.30 41.26 -0.98
N VAL A 65 16.67 40.53 -2.02
CA VAL A 65 17.59 39.39 -1.90
C VAL A 65 18.95 39.97 -1.53
N VAL A 66 19.25 39.98 -0.24
CA VAL A 66 20.62 40.25 0.24
C VAL A 66 21.47 39.09 -0.21
N ARG A 67 22.17 39.28 -1.33
CA ARG A 67 23.21 38.37 -1.78
C ARG A 67 24.36 38.51 -0.79
N SER A 68 24.40 37.64 0.24
CA SER A 68 25.58 37.52 1.12
C SER A 68 26.78 37.22 0.24
N GLN A 69 27.64 38.20 0.06
CA GLN A 69 28.98 37.96 -0.46
C GLN A 69 29.69 37.07 0.57
N ARG A 70 29.85 35.80 0.22
CA ARG A 70 30.72 34.90 0.97
C ARG A 70 32.13 35.27 0.61
N ASP A 71 32.81 36.03 1.50
CA ASP A 71 34.24 36.27 1.42
C ASP A 71 34.95 34.88 1.42
N GLU A 72 35.59 34.64 0.32
CA GLU A 72 36.33 33.41 0.03
C GLU A 72 37.71 33.54 0.74
N SER A 73 37.70 33.32 2.05
CA SER A 73 38.90 32.97 2.80
C SER A 73 38.89 31.45 2.97
N ILE A 74 39.48 30.76 1.99
CA ILE A 74 39.73 29.34 2.09
C ILE A 74 40.95 29.16 3.02
N GLU A 75 40.67 29.09 4.32
CA GLU A 75 41.63 28.51 5.27
C GLU A 75 41.47 26.99 5.18
N VAL A 76 42.46 26.37 4.53
CA VAL A 76 42.54 24.91 4.38
C VAL A 76 42.79 24.32 5.77
N ALA A 77 41.73 23.98 6.47
CA ALA A 77 41.81 23.14 7.65
C ALA A 77 42.17 21.70 7.21
N PRO A 78 43.03 20.97 7.94
CA PRO A 78 43.46 19.64 7.58
C PRO A 78 42.23 18.70 7.53
N SER A 79 42.09 18.04 6.40
CA SER A 79 41.05 17.05 6.18
C SER A 79 41.18 15.92 7.20
N VAL A 80 40.30 15.94 8.21
CA VAL A 80 40.07 14.80 9.09
C VAL A 80 39.51 13.69 8.18
N PRO A 81 40.09 12.47 8.17
CA PRO A 81 39.50 11.37 7.42
C PRO A 81 38.14 11.11 8.00
N VAL A 82 37.09 11.45 7.24
CA VAL A 82 35.73 11.05 7.54
C VAL A 82 35.69 9.54 7.36
N ALA A 83 35.86 8.81 8.48
CA ALA A 83 35.54 7.40 8.51
C ALA A 83 34.09 7.26 7.97
N PRO A 84 33.81 6.25 7.11
CA PRO A 84 32.45 6.02 6.68
C PRO A 84 31.61 5.77 7.93
N SER A 85 30.86 6.78 8.35
CA SER A 85 29.84 6.60 9.37
C SER A 85 28.89 5.58 8.80
N SER A 86 28.99 4.33 9.29
CA SER A 86 27.93 3.37 9.18
C SER A 86 26.72 4.09 9.77
N VAL A 87 25.85 4.59 8.91
CA VAL A 87 24.57 5.14 9.31
C VAL A 87 23.83 3.94 9.85
N GLU A 88 24.01 3.70 11.14
CA GLU A 88 23.15 2.85 11.92
C GLU A 88 21.76 3.50 11.76
N VAL A 89 20.92 2.87 10.95
CA VAL A 89 19.55 3.33 10.74
C VAL A 89 18.87 3.20 12.10
N GLN A 90 19.00 4.26 12.91
CA GLN A 90 18.28 4.36 14.17
C GLN A 90 16.80 4.30 13.79
N GLN A 91 16.21 3.12 14.00
CA GLN A 91 14.79 2.92 13.75
C GLN A 91 14.04 3.96 14.58
N ASN A 92 13.25 4.77 13.89
CA ASN A 92 12.43 5.80 14.52
C ASN A 92 11.58 5.15 15.64
N PRO A 93 11.62 5.63 16.89
CA PRO A 93 10.88 5.04 18.01
C PRO A 93 9.38 4.84 17.73
N ALA A 94 8.78 5.72 16.91
CA ALA A 94 7.40 5.60 16.48
C ALA A 94 7.19 4.36 15.60
N ILE A 95 8.17 3.96 14.79
CA ILE A 95 8.09 2.74 13.96
C ILE A 95 8.18 1.51 14.85
N ILE A 96 9.11 1.48 15.80
CA ILE A 96 9.25 0.37 16.76
C ILE A 96 7.92 0.18 17.50
N ALA A 97 7.34 1.25 18.04
CA ALA A 97 6.06 1.19 18.74
C ALA A 97 4.90 0.67 17.87
N LEU A 98 4.87 1.06 16.59
CA LEU A 98 3.85 0.58 15.64
C LEU A 98 4.04 -0.90 15.28
N LEU A 99 5.29 -1.35 15.08
CA LEU A 99 5.60 -2.75 14.83
C LEU A 99 5.26 -3.63 16.04
N ASP A 100 5.58 -3.18 17.25
CA ASP A 100 5.25 -3.90 18.48
C ASP A 100 3.73 -3.97 18.71
N SER A 101 3.02 -2.86 18.48
CA SER A 101 1.56 -2.84 18.53
C SER A 101 0.94 -3.81 17.53
N ALA A 102 1.44 -3.81 16.30
CA ALA A 102 0.96 -4.72 15.25
C ALA A 102 1.23 -6.18 15.62
N LYS A 103 2.40 -6.48 16.19
CA LYS A 103 2.74 -7.82 16.67
C LYS A 103 1.80 -8.29 17.79
N GLN A 104 1.51 -7.44 18.76
CA GLN A 104 0.55 -7.74 19.83
C GLN A 104 -0.85 -7.99 19.26
N GLN A 105 -1.32 -7.14 18.34
CA GLN A 105 -2.60 -7.28 17.67
C GLN A 105 -2.70 -8.57 16.84
N THR A 106 -1.61 -8.94 16.16
CA THR A 106 -1.51 -10.20 15.41
C THR A 106 -1.58 -11.42 16.32
N ASN A 107 -0.87 -11.39 17.45
CA ASN A 107 -0.88 -12.46 18.45
C ASN A 107 -2.25 -12.58 19.14
N GLY A 108 -2.95 -11.48 19.32
CA GLY A 108 -4.33 -11.44 19.81
C GLY A 108 -5.40 -11.77 18.76
N GLY A 109 -5.02 -12.13 17.54
CA GLY A 109 -5.94 -12.46 16.43
C GLY A 109 -6.61 -11.25 15.79
N ASN A 110 -6.29 -10.03 16.21
CA ASN A 110 -6.87 -8.81 15.63
C ASN A 110 -6.09 -8.34 14.41
N LEU A 111 -6.15 -9.15 13.34
CA LEU A 111 -5.36 -8.94 12.12
C LEU A 111 -5.68 -7.62 11.41
N ARG A 112 -6.94 -7.14 11.45
CA ARG A 112 -7.32 -5.86 10.84
C ARG A 112 -6.72 -4.66 11.58
N ALA A 113 -6.65 -4.70 12.89
CA ALA A 113 -5.96 -3.66 13.67
C ALA A 113 -4.45 -3.68 13.40
N ALA A 114 -3.84 -4.86 13.33
CA ALA A 114 -2.43 -5.02 12.96
C ALA A 114 -2.14 -4.41 11.58
N GLN A 115 -2.98 -4.70 10.59
CA GLN A 115 -2.90 -4.12 9.25
C GLN A 115 -2.91 -2.58 9.30
N THR A 116 -3.82 -1.99 10.07
CA THR A 116 -3.93 -0.53 10.22
C THR A 116 -2.67 0.07 10.83
N SER A 117 -2.12 -0.56 11.89
CA SER A 117 -0.89 -0.11 12.54
C SER A 117 0.30 -0.16 11.58
N LEU A 118 0.41 -1.25 10.79
CA LEU A 118 1.48 -1.44 9.80
C LEU A 118 1.37 -0.50 8.60
N GLN A 119 0.17 -0.18 8.14
CA GLN A 119 -0.04 0.84 7.11
C GLN A 119 0.38 2.24 7.58
N ARG A 120 0.21 2.54 8.87
CA ARG A 120 0.76 3.78 9.46
C ARG A 120 2.29 3.75 9.49
N ALA A 121 2.88 2.62 9.92
CA ALA A 121 4.33 2.44 9.90
C ALA A 121 4.90 2.59 8.48
N GLN A 122 4.26 2.01 7.46
CA GLN A 122 4.67 2.14 6.07
C GLN A 122 4.69 3.58 5.56
N ARG A 123 3.76 4.42 6.01
CA ARG A 123 3.74 5.85 5.65
C ARG A 123 4.90 6.64 6.28
N ILE A 124 5.31 6.26 7.49
CA ILE A 124 6.40 6.92 8.23
C ILE A 124 7.76 6.41 7.74
N ALA A 125 7.89 5.11 7.50
CA ALA A 125 9.12 4.46 7.05
C ALA A 125 8.91 3.66 5.74
N PRO A 126 8.74 4.34 4.60
CA PRO A 126 8.43 3.69 3.32
C PRO A 126 9.61 2.87 2.75
N ARG A 127 10.79 2.89 3.39
CA ARG A 127 11.99 2.15 3.00
C ARG A 127 12.47 1.16 4.07
N ASP A 128 11.65 0.84 5.05
CA ASP A 128 11.97 -0.15 6.08
C ASP A 128 11.45 -1.53 5.65
N PRO A 129 12.34 -2.51 5.32
CA PRO A 129 11.92 -3.84 4.89
C PRO A 129 11.11 -4.61 5.94
N GLU A 130 11.34 -4.36 7.23
CA GLU A 130 10.64 -5.01 8.33
C GLU A 130 9.15 -4.66 8.33
N VAL A 131 8.82 -3.41 7.99
CA VAL A 131 7.42 -2.95 7.86
C VAL A 131 6.71 -3.73 6.74
N TYR A 132 7.38 -3.91 5.60
CA TYR A 132 6.81 -4.67 4.47
C TYR A 132 6.67 -6.15 4.78
N TYR A 133 7.66 -6.73 5.47
CA TYR A 133 7.57 -8.11 5.93
C TYR A 133 6.34 -8.33 6.82
N SER A 134 6.19 -7.49 7.85
CA SER A 134 5.10 -7.61 8.82
C SER A 134 3.73 -7.37 8.18
N LEU A 135 3.63 -6.42 7.25
CA LEU A 135 2.39 -6.12 6.52
C LEU A 135 2.01 -7.27 5.57
N ALA A 136 2.99 -7.86 4.86
CA ALA A 136 2.77 -9.00 3.99
C ALA A 136 2.33 -10.24 4.77
N ASP A 137 2.95 -10.54 5.93
CA ASP A 137 2.51 -11.65 6.79
C ASP A 137 1.09 -11.43 7.33
N THR A 138 0.74 -10.20 7.66
CA THR A 138 -0.62 -9.86 8.11
C THR A 138 -1.63 -10.09 6.98
N HIS A 139 -1.35 -9.67 5.74
CA HIS A 139 -2.20 -9.95 4.57
C HIS A 139 -2.32 -11.46 4.31
N ARG A 140 -1.20 -12.22 4.41
CA ARG A 140 -1.20 -13.68 4.28
C ARG A 140 -2.17 -14.33 5.29
N ARG A 141 -2.09 -13.93 6.56
CA ARG A 141 -2.97 -14.44 7.63
C ARG A 141 -4.43 -14.04 7.46
N LEU A 142 -4.69 -12.94 6.76
CA LEU A 142 -6.05 -12.53 6.35
C LEU A 142 -6.58 -13.31 5.15
N GLY A 143 -5.77 -14.18 4.51
CA GLY A 143 -6.11 -14.87 3.27
C GLY A 143 -6.04 -13.99 2.02
N GLU A 144 -5.45 -12.81 2.12
CA GLU A 144 -5.31 -11.84 1.04
C GLU A 144 -3.99 -12.11 0.28
N PHE A 145 -3.84 -13.32 -0.28
CA PHE A 145 -2.57 -13.84 -0.80
C PHE A 145 -1.96 -12.98 -1.91
N LEU A 146 -2.76 -12.52 -2.86
CA LEU A 146 -2.27 -11.65 -3.94
C LEU A 146 -1.69 -10.35 -3.39
N GLN A 147 -2.38 -9.73 -2.44
CA GLN A 147 -1.93 -8.50 -1.78
C GLN A 147 -0.67 -8.75 -0.95
N ALA A 148 -0.64 -9.87 -0.22
CA ALA A 148 0.51 -10.28 0.58
C ALA A 148 1.77 -10.41 -0.29
N GLU A 149 1.67 -11.08 -1.43
CA GLU A 149 2.80 -11.26 -2.35
C GLU A 149 3.30 -9.94 -2.93
N GLN A 150 2.39 -9.06 -3.37
CA GLN A 150 2.77 -7.74 -3.89
C GLN A 150 3.51 -6.90 -2.85
N VAL A 151 3.04 -6.91 -1.60
CA VAL A 151 3.70 -6.20 -0.49
C VAL A 151 5.06 -6.81 -0.17
N ALA A 152 5.17 -8.15 -0.15
CA ALA A 152 6.45 -8.84 0.08
C ALA A 152 7.47 -8.55 -1.02
N LEU A 153 7.08 -8.59 -2.29
CA LEU A 153 7.94 -8.24 -3.43
C LEU A 153 8.45 -6.80 -3.36
N LYS A 154 7.61 -5.88 -2.90
CA LYS A 154 8.03 -4.50 -2.65
C LYS A 154 9.06 -4.43 -1.52
N GLY A 155 8.90 -5.23 -0.47
CA GLY A 155 9.90 -5.40 0.58
C GLY A 155 11.23 -5.91 0.03
N VAL A 156 11.22 -6.91 -0.87
CA VAL A 156 12.42 -7.43 -1.55
C VAL A 156 13.15 -6.32 -2.32
N ALA A 157 12.41 -5.49 -3.05
CA ALA A 157 13.02 -4.37 -3.79
C ALA A 157 13.69 -3.34 -2.87
N ILE A 158 13.17 -3.15 -1.66
CA ILE A 158 13.70 -2.21 -0.67
C ILE A 158 14.90 -2.82 0.08
N ALA A 159 14.89 -4.15 0.32
CA ALA A 159 15.91 -4.87 1.08
C ALA A 159 17.21 -5.15 0.30
N GLN A 160 17.44 -4.49 -0.85
CA GLN A 160 18.66 -4.67 -1.66
C GLN A 160 19.93 -4.51 -0.82
N GLY A 161 20.82 -5.51 -0.90
CA GLY A 161 22.05 -5.54 -0.11
C GLY A 161 21.90 -6.03 1.34
N GLN A 162 20.69 -6.30 1.82
CA GLN A 162 20.40 -6.81 3.17
C GLN A 162 20.05 -8.31 3.11
N ASN A 163 21.04 -9.20 2.98
CA ASN A 163 20.82 -10.63 2.73
C ASN A 163 19.87 -11.29 3.74
N THR A 164 19.97 -10.95 5.02
CA THR A 164 19.07 -11.48 6.05
C THR A 164 17.61 -11.11 5.80
N GLN A 165 17.35 -9.87 5.40
CA GLN A 165 15.98 -9.41 5.09
C GLN A 165 15.49 -10.02 3.78
N LEU A 166 16.36 -10.12 2.77
CA LEU A 166 16.02 -10.77 1.49
C LEU A 166 15.63 -12.23 1.71
N ARG A 167 16.40 -12.99 2.49
CA ARG A 167 16.08 -14.37 2.85
C ARG A 167 14.71 -14.47 3.52
N ARG A 168 14.46 -13.65 4.54
CA ARG A 168 13.18 -13.64 5.27
C ARG A 168 11.99 -13.34 4.35
N LEU A 169 12.13 -12.34 3.48
CA LEU A 169 11.07 -11.95 2.54
C LEU A 169 10.79 -13.04 1.51
N TRP A 170 11.83 -13.68 0.94
CA TRP A 170 11.64 -14.78 0.00
C TRP A 170 11.03 -16.02 0.66
N THR A 171 11.39 -16.32 1.91
CA THR A 171 10.75 -17.38 2.69
C THR A 171 9.26 -17.05 2.94
N LEU A 172 8.93 -15.79 3.20
CA LEU A 172 7.54 -15.37 3.34
C LEU A 172 6.76 -15.51 2.02
N ILE A 173 7.37 -15.13 0.88
CA ILE A 173 6.76 -15.31 -0.45
C ILE A 173 6.50 -16.79 -0.73
N ALA A 174 7.43 -17.67 -0.38
CA ALA A 174 7.22 -19.12 -0.48
C ALA A 174 6.00 -19.59 0.35
N SER A 175 5.89 -19.09 1.58
CA SER A 175 4.74 -19.40 2.45
C SER A 175 3.42 -18.87 1.87
N ILE A 176 3.42 -17.65 1.33
CA ILE A 176 2.23 -17.02 0.71
C ILE A 176 1.75 -17.86 -0.49
N ARG A 177 2.68 -18.26 -1.36
CA ARG A 177 2.37 -19.07 -2.55
C ARG A 177 1.86 -20.46 -2.16
N ASN A 178 2.49 -21.09 -1.18
CA ASN A 178 2.03 -22.39 -0.67
C ASN A 178 0.60 -22.28 -0.11
N ASP A 179 0.31 -21.25 0.70
CA ASP A 179 -1.02 -21.03 1.28
C ASP A 179 -2.08 -20.70 0.20
N SER A 180 -1.68 -20.13 -0.93
CA SER A 180 -2.55 -19.87 -2.09
C SER A 180 -2.71 -21.08 -3.02
N GLY A 181 -1.97 -22.16 -2.79
CA GLY A 181 -2.00 -23.38 -3.60
C GLY A 181 -1.01 -23.40 -4.77
N ASP A 182 -0.16 -22.39 -4.93
CA ASP A 182 0.92 -22.36 -5.92
C ASP A 182 2.19 -23.03 -5.36
N VAL A 183 2.18 -24.35 -5.32
CA VAL A 183 3.29 -25.15 -4.78
C VAL A 183 4.58 -24.96 -5.61
N GLU A 184 4.46 -24.94 -6.94
CA GLU A 184 5.63 -24.75 -7.82
C GLU A 184 6.28 -23.38 -7.62
N GLY A 185 5.47 -22.35 -7.52
CA GLY A 185 5.93 -20.99 -7.22
C GLY A 185 6.53 -20.87 -5.82
N ALA A 186 6.01 -21.63 -4.84
CA ALA A 186 6.55 -21.69 -3.49
C ALA A 186 7.96 -22.30 -3.47
N ASP A 187 8.17 -23.43 -4.16
CA ASP A 187 9.49 -24.08 -4.27
C ASP A 187 10.51 -23.16 -4.94
N LYS A 188 10.13 -22.46 -5.99
CA LYS A 188 11.00 -21.47 -6.65
C LYS A 188 11.39 -20.34 -5.70
N ALA A 189 10.45 -19.82 -4.92
CA ALA A 189 10.70 -18.76 -3.96
C ALA A 189 11.61 -19.24 -2.82
N ALA A 190 11.41 -20.47 -2.31
CA ALA A 190 12.28 -21.08 -1.31
C ALA A 190 13.72 -21.24 -1.82
N GLY A 191 13.92 -21.75 -3.04
CA GLY A 191 15.25 -21.84 -3.67
C GLY A 191 15.92 -20.47 -3.92
N ILE A 192 15.15 -19.38 -4.03
CA ILE A 192 15.71 -18.03 -4.05
C ILE A 192 16.17 -17.62 -2.65
N ALA A 193 15.39 -17.92 -1.60
CA ALA A 193 15.74 -17.59 -0.22
C ALA A 193 17.06 -18.24 0.23
N GLU A 194 17.35 -19.46 -0.23
CA GLU A 194 18.59 -20.18 0.10
C GLU A 194 19.87 -19.54 -0.46
N ARG A 195 19.74 -18.66 -1.45
CA ARG A 195 20.88 -17.95 -2.07
C ARG A 195 21.37 -16.74 -1.25
N TYR A 196 20.61 -16.33 -0.25
CA TYR A 196 20.92 -15.23 0.66
C TYR A 196 21.25 -15.76 2.06
#